data_112a3c37343a7dee45d0570758a7dcd5
#
_entry.id   112a3c37343a7dee45d0570758a7dcd5
#
_cell.length_a   1.000
_cell.length_b   1.000
_cell.length_c   1.000
_cell.angle_alpha   90.00
_cell.angle_beta   90.00
_cell.angle_gamma   90.00
#
_symmetry.space_group_name_H-M   'P 1'
#
loop_
_entity.id
_entity.type
_entity.pdbx_description
1 polymer ?
#
loop_
_entity_poly.entity_id
_entity_poly.type
_entity_poly.pdbx_seq_one_letter_code
_entity_poly.pdbx_strand_id
1 'polypeptide(L)'
;MISSEWKRLSHAFSEDLAVEFSEDVVNEPPHYARWKIEPITYIMRNGFEFWRGNLIKYSSRAGFKLYEGKTQVESEVIDLEKVIRYAQMRINQLKGEEKL
;
A
#
# COMPACT_ATOMS: atom_id res chain seq x y z
N MET A 1 2.35 5.57 19.58
CA MET A 1 2.23 6.64 18.71
C MET A 1 1.81 6.29 17.35
N ILE A 2 2.38 5.43 16.83
CA ILE A 2 2.12 5.08 15.52
C ILE A 2 0.76 4.54 15.30
N SER A 3 0.14 4.01 16.36
CA SER A 3 -1.05 3.22 16.19
C SER A 3 -2.22 3.98 15.59
N SER A 4 -2.52 5.20 16.03
CA SER A 4 -3.68 5.88 15.46
C SER A 4 -3.42 6.35 14.05
N GLU A 5 -2.22 6.81 13.79
CA GLU A 5 -1.83 7.22 12.47
C GLU A 5 -1.81 6.03 11.52
N TRP A 6 -1.35 4.90 12.01
CA TRP A 6 -1.30 3.67 11.26
C TRP A 6 -2.69 3.21 10.85
N LYS A 7 -3.63 3.26 11.77
CA LYS A 7 -5.00 2.88 11.46
C LYS A 7 -5.62 3.77 10.42
N ARG A 8 -5.34 5.06 10.50
CA ARG A 8 -5.85 5.99 9.51
C ARG A 8 -5.29 5.71 8.14
N LEU A 9 -4.01 5.37 8.07
CA LEU A 9 -3.39 5.02 6.81
C LEU A 9 -3.98 3.76 6.20
N SER A 10 -4.28 2.77 7.03
CA SER A 10 -4.83 1.54 6.49
C SER A 10 -6.22 1.77 5.91
N HIS A 11 -7.00 2.67 6.50
CA HIS A 11 -8.27 3.03 5.92
C HIS A 11 -8.11 3.79 4.61
N ALA A 12 -7.10 4.63 4.54
CA ALA A 12 -6.87 5.43 3.34
C ALA A 12 -6.38 4.58 2.19
N PHE A 13 -5.62 3.52 2.48
CA PHE A 13 -5.03 2.71 1.43
C PHE A 13 -6.00 1.69 0.86
N SER A 14 -6.53 0.83 1.69
CA SER A 14 -7.44 -0.20 1.22
C SER A 14 -7.86 -1.07 2.39
N GLU A 15 -8.92 -1.82 2.15
CA GLU A 15 -9.40 -2.74 3.17
C GLU A 15 -8.47 -3.91 3.37
N ASP A 16 -7.77 -4.35 2.32
CA ASP A 16 -6.89 -5.48 2.50
C ASP A 16 -5.71 -5.13 3.38
N LEU A 17 -5.31 -3.87 3.44
CA LEU A 17 -4.29 -3.48 4.38
C LEU A 17 -4.81 -3.61 5.81
N ALA A 18 -6.04 -3.20 6.05
CA ALA A 18 -6.63 -3.34 7.36
C ALA A 18 -6.76 -4.80 7.73
N VAL A 19 -7.11 -5.64 6.79
CA VAL A 19 -7.23 -7.07 7.03
C VAL A 19 -5.88 -7.66 7.39
N GLU A 20 -4.83 -7.21 6.76
CA GLU A 20 -3.49 -7.72 7.04
C GLU A 20 -3.08 -7.46 8.49
N PHE A 21 -3.62 -6.42 9.09
CA PHE A 21 -3.30 -6.10 10.47
C PHE A 21 -4.25 -6.71 11.47
N SER A 22 -5.29 -7.37 11.01
CA SER A 22 -6.36 -7.79 11.89
C SER A 22 -5.91 -8.77 12.96
N GLU A 23 -4.97 -9.61 12.63
CA GLU A 23 -4.54 -10.65 13.58
C GLU A 23 -3.21 -10.35 14.20
N ASP A 24 -2.69 -9.16 13.99
CA ASP A 24 -1.37 -8.85 14.46
C ASP A 24 -1.36 -7.57 15.21
N VAL A 25 -0.29 -7.34 15.90
CA VAL A 25 -0.19 -6.09 16.60
C VAL A 25 0.00 -4.96 15.63
N VAL A 26 -0.45 -3.82 16.05
CA VAL A 26 -0.41 -2.63 15.24
C VAL A 26 1.02 -2.23 14.93
N ASN A 27 1.93 -2.55 15.83
CA ASN A 27 3.29 -2.02 15.75
C ASN A 27 4.12 -2.56 14.61
N GLU A 28 4.03 -3.85 14.34
CA GLU A 28 4.96 -4.44 13.39
C GLU A 28 4.37 -5.65 12.71
N PRO A 29 3.52 -5.43 11.69
CA PRO A 29 3.01 -6.54 10.91
C PRO A 29 4.15 -7.30 10.23
N PRO A 30 4.15 -8.62 10.28
CA PRO A 30 5.28 -9.41 9.82
C PRO A 30 5.71 -9.17 8.37
N HIS A 31 4.76 -8.95 7.48
CA HIS A 31 5.12 -8.80 6.07
C HIS A 31 5.83 -7.48 5.79
N TYR A 32 5.80 -6.55 6.73
CA TYR A 32 6.54 -5.29 6.58
C TYR A 32 7.95 -5.40 7.14
N ALA A 33 8.22 -6.41 7.95
CA ALA A 33 9.56 -6.59 8.49
C ALA A 33 10.53 -7.18 7.47
N ARG A 34 10.04 -7.47 6.27
CA ARG A 34 10.85 -8.06 5.22
C ARG A 34 11.97 -7.14 4.75
N TRP A 35 11.72 -5.84 4.79
CA TRP A 35 12.63 -4.86 4.20
C TRP A 35 13.50 -4.22 5.28
N LYS A 36 14.70 -3.77 4.89
CA LYS A 36 15.57 -3.06 5.82
C LYS A 36 14.90 -1.81 6.34
N ILE A 37 14.17 -1.13 5.47
CA ILE A 37 13.35 0.00 5.87
C ILE A 37 11.95 -0.34 5.43
N GLU A 38 11.04 -0.41 6.39
CA GLU A 38 9.66 -0.72 6.08
C GLU A 38 9.09 0.32 5.13
N PRO A 39 8.35 -0.11 4.09
CA PRO A 39 7.78 0.85 3.15
C PRO A 39 6.97 1.94 3.83
N ILE A 40 6.16 1.61 4.83
CA ILE A 40 5.35 2.63 5.50
C ILE A 40 6.23 3.65 6.21
N THR A 41 7.33 3.20 6.80
CA THR A 41 8.26 4.11 7.47
C THR A 41 8.90 5.05 6.46
N TYR A 42 9.33 4.52 5.35
CA TYR A 42 9.95 5.31 4.29
C TYR A 42 8.96 6.35 3.76
N ILE A 43 7.73 5.95 3.51
CA ILE A 43 6.69 6.83 3.01
C ILE A 43 6.41 7.95 3.99
N MET A 44 6.22 7.58 5.27
CA MET A 44 5.84 8.56 6.29
C MET A 44 6.95 9.54 6.60
N ARG A 45 8.17 9.04 6.73
CA ARG A 45 9.29 9.91 7.08
C ARG A 45 9.65 10.89 5.98
N ASN A 46 9.37 10.52 4.74
CA ASN A 46 9.64 11.41 3.62
C ASN A 46 8.47 12.32 3.31
N GLY A 47 7.33 12.13 3.98
CA GLY A 47 6.17 12.98 3.75
C GLY A 47 5.63 12.86 2.34
N PHE A 48 5.66 11.67 1.77
CA PHE A 48 5.23 11.46 0.39
C PHE A 48 3.73 11.63 0.24
N GLU A 49 3.33 12.07 -0.92
CA GLU A 49 1.92 12.22 -1.26
C GLU A 49 1.23 10.86 -1.26
N PHE A 50 -0.07 10.89 -1.15
CA PHE A 50 -0.87 9.68 -1.11
C PHE A 50 -0.60 8.77 -2.32
N TRP A 51 -0.62 9.36 -3.52
CA TRP A 51 -0.42 8.57 -4.73
C TRP A 51 0.98 7.95 -4.76
N ARG A 52 2.01 8.71 -4.35
CA ARG A 52 3.38 8.21 -4.34
C ARG A 52 3.55 7.10 -3.32
N GLY A 53 2.94 7.28 -2.15
CA GLY A 53 3.00 6.27 -1.12
C GLY A 53 2.36 4.96 -1.57
N ASN A 54 1.26 5.05 -2.31
CA ASN A 54 0.63 3.84 -2.81
C ASN A 54 1.47 3.14 -3.88
N LEU A 55 2.17 3.89 -4.70
CA LEU A 55 3.09 3.27 -5.66
C LEU A 55 4.15 2.46 -4.93
N ILE A 56 4.74 3.06 -3.90
CA ILE A 56 5.79 2.40 -3.13
C ILE A 56 5.23 1.20 -2.40
N LYS A 57 4.08 1.36 -1.75
CA LYS A 57 3.48 0.29 -0.99
C LYS A 57 3.19 -0.94 -1.84
N TYR A 58 2.49 -0.74 -2.95
CA TYR A 58 2.06 -1.87 -3.75
C TYR A 58 3.21 -2.49 -4.55
N SER A 59 4.16 -1.69 -5.02
CA SER A 59 5.31 -2.25 -5.71
C SER A 59 6.20 -3.04 -4.75
N SER A 60 6.32 -2.57 -3.51
CA SER A 60 7.14 -3.26 -2.54
C SER A 60 6.55 -4.59 -2.12
N ARG A 61 5.22 -4.69 -2.11
CA ARG A 61 4.58 -5.89 -1.60
C ARG A 61 4.18 -6.89 -2.70
N ALA A 62 4.26 -6.47 -3.97
CA ALA A 62 3.91 -7.34 -5.08
C ALA A 62 4.75 -8.61 -5.03
N GLY A 63 4.07 -9.75 -5.07
CA GLY A 63 4.73 -11.05 -5.00
C GLY A 63 4.88 -11.58 -3.59
N PHE A 64 4.59 -10.77 -2.57
CA PHE A 64 4.75 -11.19 -1.17
C PHE A 64 3.44 -11.20 -0.40
N LYS A 65 2.37 -10.79 -1.02
CA LYS A 65 1.07 -10.84 -0.40
C LYS A 65 0.18 -11.82 -1.18
N LEU A 66 -0.54 -12.65 -0.44
CA LEU A 66 -1.48 -13.58 -1.04
C LEU A 66 -2.90 -13.11 -0.74
N TYR A 67 -3.65 -12.81 -1.79
CA TYR A 67 -5.05 -12.43 -1.64
C TYR A 67 -5.89 -13.70 -1.52
N GLU A 68 -6.91 -13.63 -0.70
CA GLU A 68 -7.79 -14.76 -0.43
C GLU A 68 -8.41 -15.24 -1.73
N GLY A 69 -8.35 -16.55 -1.96
CA GLY A 69 -8.94 -17.15 -3.16
C GLY A 69 -8.14 -16.96 -4.43
N LYS A 70 -6.94 -16.41 -4.32
CA LYS A 70 -6.09 -16.15 -5.49
C LYS A 70 -4.78 -16.88 -5.37
N THR A 71 -4.17 -17.16 -6.53
CA THR A 71 -2.83 -17.74 -6.54
C THR A 71 -1.80 -16.67 -6.25
N GLN A 72 -0.57 -17.11 -6.05
CA GLN A 72 0.54 -16.18 -5.82
C GLN A 72 0.71 -15.25 -7.02
N VAL A 73 0.65 -15.80 -8.23
CA VAL A 73 0.81 -14.99 -9.44
C VAL A 73 -0.34 -14.00 -9.59
N GLU A 74 -1.57 -14.47 -9.37
CA GLU A 74 -2.72 -13.59 -9.46
C GLU A 74 -2.63 -12.45 -8.46
N SER A 75 -2.16 -12.77 -7.26
CA SER A 75 -2.01 -11.77 -6.21
C SER A 75 -0.98 -10.72 -6.58
N GLU A 76 0.12 -11.15 -7.17
CA GLU A 76 1.15 -10.21 -7.61
C GLU A 76 0.62 -9.29 -8.70
N VAL A 77 -0.14 -9.86 -9.65
CA VAL A 77 -0.73 -9.06 -10.72
C VAL A 77 -1.66 -8.00 -10.15
N ILE A 78 -2.46 -8.37 -9.16
CA ILE A 78 -3.37 -7.41 -8.52
C ILE A 78 -2.59 -6.22 -7.96
N ASP A 79 -1.50 -6.49 -7.25
CA ASP A 79 -0.71 -5.41 -6.67
C ASP A 79 -0.08 -4.53 -7.76
N LEU A 80 0.40 -5.15 -8.83
CA LEU A 80 0.98 -4.38 -9.93
C LEU A 80 -0.07 -3.54 -10.65
N GLU A 81 -1.28 -4.06 -10.76
CA GLU A 81 -2.37 -3.28 -11.35
C GLU A 81 -2.72 -2.07 -10.48
N LYS A 82 -2.59 -2.22 -9.16
CA LYS A 82 -2.79 -1.08 -8.27
C LYS A 82 -1.72 -0.02 -8.48
N VAL A 83 -0.47 -0.44 -8.71
CA VAL A 83 0.60 0.50 -9.02
C VAL A 83 0.25 1.30 -10.27
N ILE A 84 -0.16 0.60 -11.31
CA ILE A 84 -0.55 1.26 -12.56
C ILE A 84 -1.70 2.22 -12.33
N ARG A 85 -2.68 1.80 -11.55
CA ARG A 85 -3.86 2.60 -11.27
C ARG A 85 -3.50 3.92 -10.59
N TYR A 86 -2.67 3.87 -9.55
CA TYR A 86 -2.32 5.09 -8.84
C TYR A 86 -1.44 6.01 -9.69
N ALA A 87 -0.57 5.44 -10.52
CA ALA A 87 0.21 6.24 -11.44
C ALA A 87 -0.71 6.94 -12.45
N GLN A 88 -1.69 6.21 -12.97
CA GLN A 88 -2.62 6.79 -13.94
C GLN A 88 -3.45 7.91 -13.31
N MET A 89 -3.86 7.73 -12.05
CA MET A 89 -4.60 8.76 -11.36
C MET A 89 -3.79 10.06 -11.25
N ARG A 90 -2.50 9.92 -10.96
CA ARG A 90 -1.64 11.11 -10.88
C ARG A 90 -1.48 11.78 -12.23
N ILE A 91 -1.31 10.99 -13.28
CA ILE A 91 -1.22 11.52 -14.63
C ILE A 91 -2.50 12.29 -14.98
N ASN A 92 -3.65 11.71 -14.66
CA ASN A 92 -4.92 12.35 -14.95
C ASN A 92 -5.05 13.67 -14.19
N GLN A 93 -4.61 13.68 -12.94
CA GLN A 93 -4.63 14.90 -12.15
C GLN A 93 -3.77 15.99 -12.78
N LEU A 94 -2.58 15.63 -13.23
CA LEU A 94 -1.68 16.57 -13.86
C LEU A 94 -2.23 17.10 -15.18
N LYS A 95 -3.04 16.30 -15.85
CA LYS A 95 -3.70 16.74 -17.08
C LYS A 95 -4.96 17.55 -16.82
N GLY A 96 -5.31 17.75 -15.57
CA GLY A 96 -6.47 18.57 -15.22
C GLY A 96 -7.80 17.90 -15.36
N GLU A 97 -7.83 16.57 -15.31
CA GLU A 97 -9.08 15.84 -15.41
C GLU A 97 -9.82 15.88 -14.07
N GLU A 98 -11.13 16.05 -14.15
CA GLU A 98 -11.94 16.12 -12.93
C GLU A 98 -12.01 14.79 -12.22
N LYS A 99 -12.12 13.71 -12.98
CA LYS A 99 -12.25 12.39 -12.41
C LYS A 99 -10.97 11.61 -12.63
N LEU A 100 -10.40 11.13 -11.56
CA LEU A 100 -9.17 10.36 -11.62
C LEU A 100 -9.43 8.87 -11.74
#